data_6431c7d36e9958bf7ef40e2772c3e085
#
_entry.id   6431c7d36e9958bf7ef40e2772c3e085
#
_cell.length_a   1.000
_cell.length_b   1.000
_cell.length_c   1.000
_cell.angle_alpha   90.00
_cell.angle_beta   90.00
_cell.angle_gamma   90.00
#
_symmetry.space_group_name_H-M   'P 1'
#
loop_
_entity.id
_entity.type
_entity.pdbx_description
1 polymer ?
#
loop_
_entity_poly.entity_id
_entity_poly.type
_entity_poly.pdbx_seq_one_letter_code
_entity_poly.pdbx_strand_id
1 'polypeptide(L)'
;KYKEIFHGERFAALKSAGAQVQRCLWASTGTKNPSYSPTLYVDNLIGAETVNTVPPATYTAIKNEGRVRLTLEEGLEECRALIGELKQEGIDMKAVTEKLQKDGLAAFVKSFDTLEESIESKRDTLRSGIHEQLTASPA
;
A
#
# COMPACT_ATOMS: atom_id res chain seq x y z
N LYS A 1 15.84 10.89 -1.90
CA LYS A 1 14.95 11.90 -1.27
C LYS A 1 15.01 11.87 0.25
N TYR A 2 14.88 10.69 0.91
CA TYR A 2 14.93 10.60 2.38
C TYR A 2 16.19 11.27 2.95
N LYS A 3 17.38 10.86 2.48
CA LYS A 3 18.67 11.43 2.93
C LYS A 3 18.79 12.94 2.64
N GLU A 4 18.35 13.39 1.48
CA GLU A 4 18.31 14.82 1.12
C GLU A 4 17.45 15.65 2.09
N ILE A 5 16.33 15.08 2.55
CA ILE A 5 15.38 15.76 3.44
C ILE A 5 15.88 15.73 4.89
N PHE A 6 16.15 14.53 5.42
CA PHE A 6 16.37 14.32 6.85
C PHE A 6 17.86 14.38 7.27
N HIS A 7 18.80 14.27 6.33
CA HIS A 7 20.23 14.43 6.61
C HIS A 7 20.80 15.72 6.01
N GLY A 8 19.96 16.55 5.37
CA GLY A 8 20.33 17.83 4.81
C GLY A 8 20.26 18.98 5.82
N GLU A 9 20.85 20.12 5.45
CA GLU A 9 20.93 21.32 6.30
C GLU A 9 19.56 21.84 6.72
N ARG A 10 18.56 21.74 5.85
CA ARG A 10 17.19 22.19 6.14
C ARG A 10 16.59 21.52 7.40
N PHE A 11 16.90 20.24 7.63
CA PHE A 11 16.42 19.51 8.79
C PHE A 11 17.33 19.65 10.00
N ALA A 12 18.59 20.05 9.81
CA ALA A 12 19.58 20.11 10.89
C ALA A 12 19.14 21.00 12.07
N ALA A 13 18.55 22.17 11.80
CA ALA A 13 18.04 23.07 12.83
C ALA A 13 16.90 22.45 13.64
N LEU A 14 15.97 21.76 12.97
CA LEU A 14 14.86 21.04 13.63
C LEU A 14 15.37 19.87 14.47
N LYS A 15 16.34 19.12 13.97
CA LYS A 15 17.00 18.02 14.68
C LYS A 15 17.68 18.52 15.96
N SER A 16 18.38 19.67 15.90
CA SER A 16 18.99 20.30 17.07
C SER A 16 17.97 20.76 18.10
N ALA A 17 16.74 21.06 17.67
CA ALA A 17 15.62 21.37 18.54
C ALA A 17 14.85 20.12 19.04
N GLY A 18 15.36 18.91 18.77
CA GLY A 18 14.78 17.64 19.24
C GLY A 18 13.82 16.96 18.28
N ALA A 19 13.64 17.47 17.05
CA ALA A 19 12.81 16.80 16.07
C ALA A 19 13.40 15.45 15.65
N GLN A 20 12.53 14.44 15.50
CA GLN A 20 12.91 13.10 15.06
C GLN A 20 12.70 12.97 13.54
N VAL A 21 13.53 12.15 12.89
CA VAL A 21 13.34 11.80 11.49
C VAL A 21 12.10 10.93 11.31
N GLN A 22 11.39 11.10 10.22
CA GLN A 22 10.34 10.19 9.80
C GLN A 22 10.97 9.10 8.92
N ARG A 23 10.98 7.86 9.40
CA ARG A 23 11.54 6.73 8.65
C ARG A 23 10.67 6.36 7.45
N CYS A 24 11.29 5.84 6.39
CA CYS A 24 10.56 5.23 5.28
C CYS A 24 9.87 3.95 5.76
N LEU A 25 8.58 3.79 5.44
CA LEU A 25 7.82 2.59 5.73
C LEU A 25 7.42 1.90 4.42
N TRP A 26 7.78 0.64 4.31
CA TRP A 26 7.37 -0.24 3.22
C TRP A 26 6.12 -1.00 3.64
N ALA A 27 5.06 -0.88 2.87
CA ALA A 27 3.80 -1.58 3.09
C ALA A 27 3.45 -2.43 1.87
N SER A 28 2.56 -3.41 2.04
CA SER A 28 2.09 -4.29 0.96
C SER A 28 3.21 -5.09 0.28
N THR A 29 4.19 -5.53 1.04
CA THR A 29 5.40 -6.23 0.56
C THR A 29 5.25 -7.75 0.44
N GLY A 30 4.05 -8.30 0.66
CA GLY A 30 3.72 -9.68 0.32
C GLY A 30 3.50 -9.86 -1.18
N THR A 31 4.09 -10.88 -1.79
CA THR A 31 3.88 -11.23 -3.19
C THR A 31 2.50 -11.86 -3.40
N LYS A 32 1.85 -11.54 -4.52
CA LYS A 32 0.56 -12.10 -4.92
C LYS A 32 0.68 -13.22 -5.93
N ASN A 33 1.71 -13.17 -6.78
CA ASN A 33 1.98 -14.19 -7.78
C ASN A 33 2.72 -15.37 -7.14
N PRO A 34 2.16 -16.59 -7.16
CA PRO A 34 2.79 -17.78 -6.56
C PRO A 34 4.10 -18.21 -7.25
N SER A 35 4.37 -17.71 -8.45
CA SER A 35 5.63 -17.95 -9.16
C SER A 35 6.79 -17.12 -8.63
N TYR A 36 6.53 -16.12 -7.79
CA TYR A 36 7.57 -15.29 -7.17
C TYR A 36 7.92 -15.80 -5.77
N SER A 37 9.18 -15.59 -5.36
CA SER A 37 9.54 -15.82 -3.96
C SER A 37 8.61 -15.06 -3.03
N PRO A 38 8.10 -15.69 -1.95
CA PRO A 38 7.25 -15.02 -0.97
C PRO A 38 7.96 -13.89 -0.21
N THR A 39 9.30 -13.85 -0.25
CA THR A 39 10.12 -12.81 0.39
C THR A 39 10.70 -11.79 -0.61
N LEU A 40 10.36 -11.89 -1.90
CA LEU A 40 10.95 -11.10 -2.99
C LEU A 40 11.06 -9.60 -2.66
N TYR A 41 9.97 -8.98 -2.25
CA TYR A 41 9.97 -7.54 -1.98
C TYR A 41 10.69 -7.20 -0.69
N VAL A 42 10.53 -8.01 0.36
CA VAL A 42 11.19 -7.78 1.65
C VAL A 42 12.69 -7.88 1.50
N ASP A 43 13.20 -8.94 0.84
CA ASP A 43 14.63 -9.17 0.64
C ASP A 43 15.32 -8.04 -0.15
N ASN A 44 14.57 -7.35 -1.02
CA ASN A 44 15.09 -6.23 -1.83
C ASN A 44 14.89 -4.85 -1.19
N LEU A 45 14.23 -4.74 -0.04
CA LEU A 45 13.93 -3.47 0.62
C LEU A 45 14.61 -3.31 1.99
N ILE A 46 15.61 -4.13 2.28
CA ILE A 46 16.34 -4.08 3.56
C ILE A 46 17.34 -2.92 3.53
N GLY A 47 17.13 -1.95 4.42
CA GLY A 47 17.98 -0.78 4.54
C GLY A 47 17.88 -0.12 5.90
N ALA A 48 18.88 0.71 6.23
CA ALA A 48 18.88 1.51 7.44
C ALA A 48 17.72 2.53 7.44
N GLU A 49 17.23 2.89 8.61
CA GLU A 49 16.19 3.89 8.80
C GLU A 49 14.87 3.59 8.06
N THR A 50 14.57 2.30 7.87
CA THR A 50 13.33 1.83 7.25
C THR A 50 12.52 0.94 8.20
N VAL A 51 11.23 0.85 7.93
CA VAL A 51 10.29 -0.06 8.59
C VAL A 51 9.56 -0.82 7.49
N ASN A 52 9.34 -2.11 7.67
CA ASN A 52 8.51 -2.92 6.78
C ASN A 52 7.38 -3.55 7.57
N THR A 53 6.15 -3.40 7.10
CA THR A 53 4.97 -4.04 7.68
C THR A 53 4.54 -5.20 6.80
N VAL A 54 4.46 -6.38 7.37
CA VAL A 54 4.23 -7.62 6.62
C VAL A 54 3.05 -8.42 7.17
N PRO A 55 2.28 -9.10 6.30
CA PRO A 55 1.27 -10.06 6.74
C PRO A 55 1.88 -11.27 7.48
N PRO A 56 1.12 -11.98 8.33
CA PRO A 56 1.63 -13.15 9.05
C PRO A 56 2.26 -14.22 8.16
N ALA A 57 1.69 -14.49 6.99
CA ALA A 57 2.26 -15.44 6.03
C ALA A 57 3.63 -15.02 5.51
N THR A 58 3.79 -13.74 5.16
CA THR A 58 5.07 -13.17 4.72
C THR A 58 6.10 -13.20 5.86
N TYR A 59 5.69 -12.90 7.11
CA TYR A 59 6.58 -13.02 8.28
C TYR A 59 7.11 -14.45 8.45
N THR A 60 6.25 -15.45 8.31
CA THR A 60 6.65 -16.85 8.38
C THR A 60 7.64 -17.21 7.26
N ALA A 61 7.40 -16.75 6.05
CA ALA A 61 8.31 -16.95 4.92
C ALA A 61 9.68 -16.29 5.18
N ILE A 62 9.72 -15.07 5.70
CA ILE A 62 10.97 -14.38 6.06
C ILE A 62 11.77 -15.19 7.08
N LYS A 63 11.13 -15.76 8.10
CA LYS A 63 11.80 -16.60 9.10
C LYS A 63 12.44 -17.86 8.51
N ASN A 64 11.81 -18.45 7.51
CA ASN A 64 12.23 -19.73 6.95
C ASN A 64 13.24 -19.59 5.81
N GLU A 65 13.09 -18.58 4.96
CA GLU A 65 13.84 -18.45 3.71
C GLU A 65 14.33 -17.03 3.40
N GLY A 66 14.02 -16.03 4.24
CA GLY A 66 14.44 -14.64 4.05
C GLY A 66 15.97 -14.49 4.07
N ARG A 67 16.47 -13.59 3.23
CA ARG A 67 17.89 -13.28 3.09
C ARG A 67 18.21 -11.91 3.65
N VAL A 68 18.78 -11.87 4.84
CA VAL A 68 19.09 -10.61 5.53
C VAL A 68 20.41 -10.03 4.99
N ARG A 69 20.29 -8.99 4.18
CA ARG A 69 21.41 -8.29 3.56
C ARG A 69 20.95 -6.84 3.25
N LEU A 70 21.85 -5.88 3.35
CA LEU A 70 21.53 -4.49 2.93
C LEU A 70 21.39 -4.45 1.41
N THR A 71 20.15 -4.34 0.94
CA THR A 71 19.79 -4.44 -0.49
C THR A 71 19.18 -3.16 -1.05
N LEU A 72 18.58 -2.34 -0.19
CA LEU A 72 17.80 -1.17 -0.60
C LEU A 72 18.55 -0.18 -1.51
N GLU A 73 19.85 -0.06 -1.35
CA GLU A 73 20.68 0.87 -2.12
C GLU A 73 21.54 0.18 -3.19
N GLU A 74 21.33 -1.11 -3.42
CA GLU A 74 22.04 -1.84 -4.49
C GLU A 74 21.45 -1.53 -5.86
N GLY A 75 22.27 -1.43 -6.89
CA GLY A 75 21.85 -1.27 -8.28
C GLY A 75 21.06 0.02 -8.58
N LEU A 76 21.25 1.11 -7.81
CA LEU A 76 20.48 2.34 -7.98
C LEU A 76 20.67 2.99 -9.33
N GLU A 77 21.89 2.96 -9.89
CA GLU A 77 22.16 3.57 -11.20
C GLU A 77 21.52 2.74 -12.31
N GLU A 78 21.59 1.43 -12.22
CA GLU A 78 20.92 0.51 -13.15
C GLU A 78 19.40 0.67 -13.11
N CYS A 79 18.82 0.82 -11.91
CA CYS A 79 17.40 1.11 -11.76
C CYS A 79 16.99 2.44 -12.38
N ARG A 80 17.83 3.49 -12.24
CA ARG A 80 17.59 4.79 -12.87
C ARG A 80 17.68 4.71 -14.39
N ALA A 81 18.68 4.00 -14.91
CA ALA A 81 18.82 3.76 -16.33
C ALA A 81 17.59 3.05 -16.91
N LEU A 82 17.13 1.98 -16.24
CA LEU A 82 15.92 1.23 -16.64
C LEU A 82 14.67 2.12 -16.71
N ILE A 83 14.45 2.99 -15.73
CA ILE A 83 13.33 3.94 -15.77
C ILE A 83 13.48 4.92 -16.96
N GLY A 84 14.71 5.30 -17.30
CA GLY A 84 15.02 6.10 -18.49
C GLY A 84 14.68 5.36 -19.80
N GLU A 85 15.05 4.10 -19.90
CA GLU A 85 14.74 3.22 -21.03
C GLU A 85 13.23 3.05 -21.23
N LEU A 86 12.48 2.80 -20.15
CA LEU A 86 11.01 2.71 -20.20
C LEU A 86 10.39 3.97 -20.82
N LYS A 87 10.93 5.14 -20.48
CA LYS A 87 10.47 6.40 -21.08
C LYS A 87 10.76 6.49 -22.57
N GLN A 88 11.91 5.98 -23.04
CA GLN A 88 12.26 5.93 -24.48
C GLN A 88 11.33 4.98 -25.24
N GLU A 89 10.89 3.89 -24.60
CA GLU A 89 9.90 2.95 -25.15
C GLU A 89 8.45 3.47 -25.06
N GLY A 90 8.26 4.74 -24.67
CA GLY A 90 6.95 5.39 -24.62
C GLY A 90 6.16 5.15 -23.33
N ILE A 91 6.75 4.52 -22.31
CA ILE A 91 6.12 4.30 -21.01
C ILE A 91 6.38 5.49 -20.10
N ASP A 92 5.38 6.36 -19.94
CA ASP A 92 5.44 7.48 -19.01
C ASP A 92 4.98 7.02 -17.61
N MET A 93 5.93 6.80 -16.71
CA MET A 93 5.66 6.39 -15.32
C MET A 93 4.81 7.41 -14.55
N LYS A 94 4.86 8.70 -14.91
CA LYS A 94 4.00 9.72 -14.31
C LYS A 94 2.55 9.48 -14.72
N ALA A 95 2.29 9.29 -16.00
CA ALA A 95 0.95 8.98 -16.49
C ALA A 95 0.39 7.67 -15.90
N VAL A 96 1.24 6.64 -15.75
CA VAL A 96 0.88 5.38 -15.08
C VAL A 96 0.43 5.61 -13.64
N THR A 97 1.22 6.34 -12.86
CA THR A 97 0.89 6.59 -11.44
C THR A 97 -0.33 7.49 -11.26
N GLU A 98 -0.51 8.50 -12.11
CA GLU A 98 -1.71 9.35 -12.13
C GLU A 98 -2.98 8.53 -12.46
N LYS A 99 -2.87 7.62 -13.44
CA LYS A 99 -3.97 6.70 -13.77
C LYS A 99 -4.30 5.78 -12.60
N LEU A 100 -3.31 5.17 -11.95
CA LEU A 100 -3.51 4.32 -10.78
C LEU A 100 -4.19 5.06 -9.63
N GLN A 101 -3.81 6.30 -9.38
CA GLN A 101 -4.44 7.14 -8.35
C GLN A 101 -5.91 7.42 -8.69
N LYS A 102 -6.20 7.81 -9.92
CA LYS A 102 -7.56 8.10 -10.39
C LYS A 102 -8.45 6.87 -10.32
N ASP A 103 -7.96 5.74 -10.84
CA ASP A 103 -8.71 4.48 -10.86
C ASP A 103 -8.94 3.94 -9.44
N GLY A 104 -7.93 4.05 -8.59
CA GLY A 104 -8.03 3.66 -7.18
C GLY A 104 -9.08 4.48 -6.42
N LEU A 105 -9.08 5.79 -6.59
CA LEU A 105 -10.09 6.66 -5.99
C LEU A 105 -11.51 6.29 -6.47
N ALA A 106 -11.69 6.12 -7.78
CA ALA A 106 -12.97 5.72 -8.35
C ALA A 106 -13.46 4.36 -7.82
N ALA A 107 -12.54 3.39 -7.64
CA ALA A 107 -12.87 2.09 -7.07
C ALA A 107 -13.31 2.18 -5.60
N PHE A 108 -12.66 3.02 -4.79
CA PHE A 108 -13.09 3.27 -3.41
C PHE A 108 -14.46 3.92 -3.31
N VAL A 109 -14.72 4.96 -4.11
CA VAL A 109 -16.05 5.62 -4.18
C VAL A 109 -17.12 4.60 -4.54
N LYS A 110 -16.91 3.82 -5.61
CA LYS A 110 -17.87 2.79 -6.03
C LYS A 110 -18.13 1.75 -4.92
N SER A 111 -17.09 1.33 -4.19
CA SER A 111 -17.24 0.36 -3.10
C SER A 111 -18.05 0.94 -1.95
N PHE A 112 -17.87 2.23 -1.64
CA PHE A 112 -18.64 2.93 -0.63
C PHE A 112 -20.12 3.04 -1.02
N ASP A 113 -20.41 3.48 -2.24
CA ASP A 113 -21.80 3.59 -2.78
C ASP A 113 -22.48 2.21 -2.72
N THR A 114 -21.80 1.14 -3.13
CA THR A 114 -22.34 -0.23 -3.07
C THR A 114 -22.64 -0.67 -1.62
N LEU A 115 -21.80 -0.25 -0.65
CA LEU A 115 -22.06 -0.50 0.76
C LEU A 115 -23.31 0.22 1.24
N GLU A 116 -23.48 1.51 0.91
CA GLU A 116 -24.68 2.28 1.25
C GLU A 116 -25.94 1.66 0.65
N GLU A 117 -25.95 1.34 -0.65
CA GLU A 117 -27.05 0.65 -1.31
C GLU A 117 -27.40 -0.69 -0.62
N SER A 118 -26.40 -1.45 -0.22
CA SER A 118 -26.59 -2.72 0.49
C SER A 118 -27.25 -2.53 1.87
N ILE A 119 -26.85 -1.49 2.60
CA ILE A 119 -27.43 -1.14 3.91
C ILE A 119 -28.89 -0.70 3.73
N GLU A 120 -29.16 0.16 2.76
CA GLU A 120 -30.50 0.64 2.46
C GLU A 120 -31.44 -0.50 2.05
N SER A 121 -31.01 -1.37 1.16
CA SER A 121 -31.76 -2.54 0.74
C SER A 121 -32.11 -3.47 1.92
N LYS A 122 -31.14 -3.74 2.80
CA LYS A 122 -31.38 -4.53 4.01
C LYS A 122 -32.36 -3.86 4.98
N ARG A 123 -32.21 -2.54 5.18
CA ARG A 123 -33.13 -1.74 6.00
C ARG A 123 -34.55 -1.87 5.48
N ASP A 124 -34.76 -1.70 4.18
CA ASP A 124 -36.08 -1.71 3.58
C ASP A 124 -36.72 -3.12 3.61
N THR A 125 -35.92 -4.16 3.41
CA THR A 125 -36.35 -5.56 3.58
C THR A 125 -36.83 -5.83 5.01
N LEU A 126 -36.07 -5.39 6.02
CA LEU A 126 -36.45 -5.57 7.43
C LEU A 126 -37.71 -4.79 7.78
N ARG A 127 -37.86 -3.56 7.29
CA ARG A 127 -39.07 -2.74 7.53
C ARG A 127 -40.30 -3.38 6.92
N SER A 128 -40.21 -3.92 5.70
CA SER A 128 -41.32 -4.62 5.04
C SER A 128 -41.70 -5.88 5.78
N GLY A 129 -40.73 -6.71 6.20
CA GLY A 129 -41.00 -7.91 6.98
C GLY A 129 -41.64 -7.65 8.36
N ILE A 130 -41.24 -6.57 9.04
CA ILE A 130 -41.88 -6.15 10.30
C ILE A 130 -43.33 -5.69 10.03
N HIS A 131 -43.56 -4.97 8.95
CA HIS A 131 -44.90 -4.48 8.58
C HIS A 131 -45.84 -5.65 8.28
N GLU A 132 -45.40 -6.65 7.53
CA GLU A 132 -46.16 -7.88 7.25
C GLU A 132 -46.52 -8.65 8.55
N GLN A 133 -45.58 -8.77 9.48
CA GLN A 133 -45.83 -9.46 10.78
C GLN A 133 -46.86 -8.70 11.63
N LEU A 134 -46.82 -7.37 11.65
CA LEU A 134 -47.77 -6.57 12.40
C LEU A 134 -49.18 -6.58 11.79
N THR A 135 -49.29 -6.70 10.47
CA THR A 135 -50.58 -6.74 9.76
C THR A 135 -51.17 -8.18 9.69
N ALA A 136 -50.35 -9.21 9.86
CA ALA A 136 -50.77 -10.60 9.83
C ALA A 136 -51.21 -11.17 11.22
N SER A 137 -51.14 -10.38 12.31
CA SER A 137 -51.66 -10.84 13.63
C SER A 137 -53.19 -10.85 13.61
N PRO A 138 -53.83 -12.02 13.78
CA PRO A 138 -55.28 -12.09 13.89
C PRO A 138 -55.74 -11.46 15.20
N ALA A 139 -56.87 -10.76 15.13
CA ALA A 139 -57.61 -10.20 16.26
C ALA A 139 -58.18 -11.32 17.15
#